data_280e5d17ec032fd76e3c8229a252b6cd
#
_entry.id   280e5d17ec032fd76e3c8229a252b6cd
#
_cell.length_a   1.000
_cell.length_b   1.000
_cell.length_c   1.000
_cell.angle_alpha   90.00
_cell.angle_beta   90.00
_cell.angle_gamma   90.00
#
_symmetry.space_group_name_H-M   'P 1'
#
loop_
_entity.id
_entity.type
_entity.pdbx_description
1 polymer ?
#
loop_
_entity_poly.entity_id
_entity_poly.type
_entity_poly.pdbx_seq_one_letter_code
_entity_poly.pdbx_strand_id
1 'polypeptide(L)'
;MQTKLSNIIFRALLIISAFFAILVYGITVRSNGDNIEHLHESWLIWKGLVPYRDFFQHHNPLIWYIFSPLVALLINSKHIFMVFNIISVFITFGIVFYMAEILKKCGVKNIFRIILGCIFLSSYSGLYSTDFRPDTLMYLFLFIGIDYLFRYLDENKLSSIVISFFSLFLSFLSSQKIILNMVIIALFVIYALVKGKIKKQDFLYAIILPILCLVFFLCYLYVNDALSIYIKSNYLFNAHIPLIFKQNRIVLPPLEYYEFYVFVPISIVFAILLFKKGDIKEKFLSVLFFEELGLRLFYFSAFLHYNVLLLMLSIMIFIIYVGKCFKLKDGVIFIFMAYILFSLGYIYKNAYLVEKKRLEHKTNYEYVFENTNFCDYVINGYYAVYNLKSKDPGFYSILLGQIDVLGDKLNIAPKDNLNELIVKYKPKIISSGIYWNTYLEERGRKNIVHWIDRDILNKYYNPTPVGDLYMLKKEYQKNNCVFDGNTWRYED
;
A
#
# COMPACT_ATOMS: atom_id res chain seq x y z
N MET A 1 25.01 -32.23 -15.68
CA MET A 1 24.93 -32.40 -14.21
C MET A 1 24.83 -31.08 -13.48
N GLN A 2 25.65 -30.06 -13.78
CA GLN A 2 25.64 -28.71 -13.19
C GLN A 2 24.28 -27.98 -13.21
N THR A 3 23.56 -27.99 -14.33
CA THR A 3 22.25 -27.32 -14.45
C THR A 3 21.15 -27.95 -13.57
N LYS A 4 21.24 -29.25 -13.23
CA LYS A 4 20.30 -29.91 -12.32
C LYS A 4 20.58 -29.48 -10.88
N LEU A 5 21.87 -29.45 -10.47
CA LEU A 5 22.25 -29.03 -9.12
C LEU A 5 21.89 -27.57 -8.83
N SER A 6 22.19 -26.64 -9.76
CA SER A 6 21.83 -25.24 -9.59
C SER A 6 20.32 -25.03 -9.49
N ASN A 7 19.51 -25.76 -10.27
CA ASN A 7 18.05 -25.72 -10.15
C ASN A 7 17.56 -26.18 -8.76
N ILE A 8 18.17 -27.21 -8.20
CA ILE A 8 17.82 -27.71 -6.85
C ILE A 8 18.16 -26.65 -5.81
N ILE A 9 19.37 -26.09 -5.88
CA ILE A 9 19.84 -25.06 -4.94
C ILE A 9 18.92 -23.84 -4.96
N PHE A 10 18.62 -23.26 -6.13
CA PHE A 10 17.76 -22.06 -6.20
C PHE A 10 16.31 -22.35 -5.83
N ARG A 11 15.79 -23.55 -6.07
CA ARG A 11 14.47 -23.94 -5.54
C ARG A 11 14.46 -24.01 -4.03
N ALA A 12 15.51 -24.58 -3.41
CA ALA A 12 15.66 -24.59 -1.97
C ALA A 12 15.77 -23.17 -1.40
N LEU A 13 16.56 -22.30 -2.02
CA LEU A 13 16.67 -20.89 -1.64
C LEU A 13 15.33 -20.16 -1.78
N LEU A 14 14.53 -20.42 -2.82
CA LEU A 14 13.20 -19.84 -2.97
C LEU A 14 12.27 -20.28 -1.83
N ILE A 15 12.28 -21.57 -1.48
CA ILE A 15 11.50 -22.09 -0.35
C ILE A 15 11.95 -21.44 0.96
N ILE A 16 13.26 -21.32 1.19
CA ILE A 16 13.81 -20.65 2.37
C ILE A 16 13.41 -19.17 2.40
N SER A 17 13.52 -18.46 1.27
CA SER A 17 13.11 -17.04 1.18
C SER A 17 11.62 -16.86 1.42
N ALA A 18 10.78 -17.76 0.88
CA ALA A 18 9.34 -17.75 1.11
C ALA A 18 8.98 -18.04 2.57
N PHE A 19 9.61 -19.07 3.17
CA PHE A 19 9.43 -19.37 4.58
C PHE A 19 9.89 -18.23 5.48
N PHE A 20 11.02 -17.61 5.16
CA PHE A 20 11.54 -16.45 5.86
C PHE A 20 10.58 -15.24 5.73
N ALA A 21 10.01 -15.02 4.55
CA ALA A 21 9.00 -13.97 4.36
C ALA A 21 7.76 -14.21 5.25
N ILE A 22 7.26 -15.44 5.35
CA ILE A 22 6.15 -15.78 6.25
C ILE A 22 6.52 -15.52 7.72
N LEU A 23 7.69 -16.01 8.16
CA LEU A 23 8.12 -15.84 9.55
C LEU A 23 8.35 -14.39 9.92
N VAL A 24 9.14 -13.67 9.11
CA VAL A 24 9.57 -12.30 9.46
C VAL A 24 8.49 -11.30 9.15
N TYR A 25 7.81 -11.41 8.01
CA TYR A 25 6.86 -10.40 7.54
C TYR A 25 5.43 -10.70 7.96
N GLY A 26 5.06 -11.99 8.02
CA GLY A 26 3.72 -12.41 8.40
C GLY A 26 3.53 -12.53 9.91
N ILE A 27 4.49 -13.16 10.61
CA ILE A 27 4.34 -13.50 12.02
C ILE A 27 4.95 -12.46 12.94
N THR A 28 6.12 -11.90 12.57
CA THR A 28 6.72 -10.80 13.34
C THR A 28 5.92 -9.54 13.06
N VAL A 29 4.93 -9.30 13.89
CA VAL A 29 3.88 -8.29 13.72
C VAL A 29 4.49 -6.91 13.54
N ARG A 30 4.48 -6.42 12.32
CA ARG A 30 4.64 -4.99 12.06
C ARG A 30 3.27 -4.35 12.10
N SER A 31 2.85 -3.84 13.23
CA SER A 31 1.78 -2.84 13.25
C SER A 31 2.35 -1.55 12.68
N ASN A 32 2.29 -1.41 11.38
CA ASN A 32 2.48 -0.13 10.70
C ASN A 32 1.18 0.67 10.87
N GLY A 33 1.28 1.98 11.09
CA GLY A 33 0.10 2.85 11.18
C GLY A 33 -0.86 2.68 10.02
N ASP A 34 -0.33 2.58 8.82
CA ASP A 34 -1.13 2.40 7.61
C ASP A 34 -1.90 1.06 7.59
N ASN A 35 -1.33 -0.02 8.14
CA ASN A 35 -2.04 -1.31 8.21
C ASN A 35 -3.26 -1.22 9.12
N ILE A 36 -3.12 -0.54 10.28
CA ILE A 36 -4.23 -0.36 11.22
C ILE A 36 -5.29 0.55 10.62
N GLU A 37 -4.88 1.63 9.96
CA GLU A 37 -5.74 2.53 9.23
C GLU A 37 -6.63 1.75 8.25
N HIS A 38 -6.04 0.96 7.38
CA HIS A 38 -6.80 0.23 6.36
C HIS A 38 -7.69 -0.89 6.94
N LEU A 39 -7.30 -1.49 8.07
CA LEU A 39 -8.18 -2.42 8.80
C LEU A 39 -9.35 -1.70 9.45
N HIS A 40 -9.10 -0.54 10.08
CA HIS A 40 -10.14 0.29 10.66
C HIS A 40 -11.18 0.73 9.62
N GLU A 41 -10.73 1.20 8.46
CA GLU A 41 -11.62 1.60 7.37
C GLU A 41 -12.44 0.45 6.80
N SER A 42 -11.82 -0.73 6.69
CA SER A 42 -12.55 -1.95 6.33
C SER A 42 -13.66 -2.27 7.35
N TRP A 43 -13.38 -2.02 8.65
CA TRP A 43 -14.37 -2.14 9.70
C TRP A 43 -15.48 -1.09 9.61
N LEU A 44 -15.13 0.18 9.34
CA LEU A 44 -16.13 1.25 9.16
C LEU A 44 -17.09 0.93 8.00
N ILE A 45 -16.57 0.41 6.88
CA ILE A 45 -17.39 -0.04 5.74
C ILE A 45 -18.32 -1.20 6.15
N TRP A 46 -17.81 -2.18 6.90
CA TRP A 46 -18.67 -3.24 7.43
C TRP A 46 -19.80 -2.71 8.30
N LYS A 47 -19.56 -1.58 8.98
CA LYS A 47 -20.58 -0.87 9.77
C LYS A 47 -21.56 -0.05 8.92
N GLY A 48 -21.47 -0.11 7.61
CA GLY A 48 -22.34 0.63 6.68
C GLY A 48 -21.93 2.08 6.43
N LEU A 49 -20.76 2.51 6.91
CA LEU A 49 -20.23 3.83 6.63
C LEU A 49 -19.65 3.89 5.22
N VAL A 50 -19.84 5.03 4.56
CA VAL A 50 -19.41 5.27 3.18
C VAL A 50 -18.13 6.11 3.18
N PRO A 51 -17.02 5.61 2.58
CA PRO A 51 -15.80 6.38 2.42
C PRO A 51 -16.08 7.71 1.72
N TYR A 52 -15.31 8.73 2.06
CA TYR A 52 -15.41 10.10 1.51
C TYR A 52 -16.68 10.88 1.92
N ARG A 53 -17.73 10.21 2.39
CA ARG A 53 -18.90 10.84 3.01
C ARG A 53 -18.82 10.87 4.52
N ASP A 54 -18.59 9.70 5.13
CA ASP A 54 -18.69 9.52 6.58
C ASP A 54 -17.31 9.58 7.27
N PHE A 55 -16.25 9.31 6.52
CA PHE A 55 -14.86 9.44 6.99
C PHE A 55 -13.93 9.82 5.84
N PHE A 56 -12.87 10.56 6.18
CA PHE A 56 -11.88 10.99 5.20
C PHE A 56 -11.02 9.82 4.75
N GLN A 57 -10.79 9.78 3.43
CA GLN A 57 -9.79 8.91 2.84
C GLN A 57 -9.22 9.49 1.54
N HIS A 58 -7.97 9.16 1.25
CA HIS A 58 -7.25 9.65 0.07
C HIS A 58 -6.68 8.52 -0.80
N HIS A 59 -7.18 7.30 -0.61
CA HIS A 59 -6.89 6.11 -1.42
C HIS A 59 -8.16 5.58 -2.07
N ASN A 60 -8.02 4.82 -3.16
CA ASN A 60 -9.14 4.11 -3.76
C ASN A 60 -9.59 2.94 -2.87
N PRO A 61 -10.89 2.61 -2.85
CA PRO A 61 -11.49 1.88 -1.74
C PRO A 61 -11.49 0.35 -1.89
N LEU A 62 -10.92 -0.23 -2.95
CA LEU A 62 -11.10 -1.66 -3.28
C LEU A 62 -10.68 -2.58 -2.14
N ILE A 63 -9.52 -2.30 -1.50
CA ILE A 63 -8.99 -3.14 -0.41
C ILE A 63 -9.97 -3.21 0.76
N TRP A 64 -10.60 -2.10 1.11
CA TRP A 64 -11.51 -2.05 2.25
C TRP A 64 -12.79 -2.85 1.99
N TYR A 65 -13.37 -2.74 0.79
CA TYR A 65 -14.57 -3.50 0.43
C TYR A 65 -14.29 -5.00 0.35
N ILE A 66 -13.16 -5.41 -0.23
CA ILE A 66 -12.78 -6.83 -0.32
C ILE A 66 -12.62 -7.45 1.07
N PHE A 67 -11.97 -6.73 1.98
CA PHE A 67 -11.58 -7.31 3.28
C PHE A 67 -12.52 -6.96 4.43
N SER A 68 -13.52 -6.11 4.24
CA SER A 68 -14.47 -5.75 5.29
C SER A 68 -15.15 -6.96 5.96
N PRO A 69 -15.59 -8.02 5.25
CA PRO A 69 -16.19 -9.18 5.91
C PRO A 69 -15.17 -9.94 6.79
N LEU A 70 -13.93 -10.08 6.32
CA LEU A 70 -12.89 -10.78 7.06
C LEU A 70 -12.43 -9.96 8.28
N VAL A 71 -12.33 -8.64 8.15
CA VAL A 71 -12.05 -7.76 9.29
C VAL A 71 -13.15 -7.89 10.33
N ALA A 72 -14.42 -7.87 9.92
CA ALA A 72 -15.55 -8.03 10.85
C ALA A 72 -15.50 -9.36 11.62
N LEU A 73 -15.13 -10.44 10.95
CA LEU A 73 -14.96 -11.75 11.58
C LEU A 73 -13.84 -11.77 12.62
N LEU A 74 -12.77 -11.04 12.37
CA LEU A 74 -11.54 -11.05 13.17
C LEU A 74 -11.40 -9.86 14.12
N ILE A 75 -12.35 -8.93 14.14
CA ILE A 75 -12.23 -7.64 14.82
C ILE A 75 -11.90 -7.74 16.32
N ASN A 76 -12.33 -8.80 16.97
CA ASN A 76 -12.06 -9.09 18.39
C ASN A 76 -10.81 -9.98 18.60
N SER A 77 -10.15 -10.40 17.53
CA SER A 77 -8.98 -11.26 17.63
C SER A 77 -7.70 -10.43 17.86
N LYS A 78 -6.97 -10.75 18.91
CA LYS A 78 -5.62 -10.21 19.13
C LYS A 78 -4.61 -10.55 18.02
N HIS A 79 -4.96 -11.50 17.15
CA HIS A 79 -4.12 -11.95 16.04
C HIS A 79 -4.50 -11.32 14.69
N ILE A 80 -5.42 -10.36 14.65
CA ILE A 80 -5.93 -9.76 13.41
C ILE A 80 -4.78 -9.25 12.52
N PHE A 81 -3.81 -8.53 13.07
CA PHE A 81 -2.68 -8.03 12.30
C PHE A 81 -1.83 -9.15 11.70
N MET A 82 -1.55 -10.19 12.47
CA MET A 82 -0.81 -11.35 11.99
C MET A 82 -1.51 -12.01 10.81
N VAL A 83 -2.84 -12.18 10.89
CA VAL A 83 -3.63 -12.77 9.80
C VAL A 83 -3.53 -11.92 8.54
N PHE A 84 -3.70 -10.59 8.64
CA PHE A 84 -3.64 -9.71 7.48
C PHE A 84 -2.22 -9.53 6.92
N ASN A 85 -1.20 -9.58 7.76
CA ASN A 85 0.19 -9.63 7.29
C ASN A 85 0.46 -10.93 6.49
N ILE A 86 -0.03 -12.08 6.98
CA ILE A 86 0.10 -13.36 6.26
C ILE A 86 -0.65 -13.29 4.91
N ILE A 87 -1.86 -12.72 4.87
CA ILE A 87 -2.59 -12.50 3.63
C ILE A 87 -1.75 -11.64 2.66
N SER A 88 -1.15 -10.56 3.14
CA SER A 88 -0.30 -9.68 2.31
C SER A 88 0.94 -10.40 1.80
N VAL A 89 1.54 -11.30 2.58
CA VAL A 89 2.63 -12.17 2.12
C VAL A 89 2.16 -13.08 0.98
N PHE A 90 0.97 -13.68 1.07
CA PHE A 90 0.43 -14.50 -0.03
C PHE A 90 0.11 -13.67 -1.27
N ILE A 91 -0.40 -12.43 -1.12
CA ILE A 91 -0.57 -11.51 -2.24
C ILE A 91 0.79 -11.22 -2.89
N THR A 92 1.85 -11.02 -2.09
CA THR A 92 3.21 -10.80 -2.58
C THR A 92 3.75 -12.04 -3.34
N PHE A 93 3.45 -13.25 -2.89
CA PHE A 93 3.77 -14.45 -3.67
C PHE A 93 3.04 -14.47 -5.02
N GLY A 94 1.80 -14.00 -5.07
CA GLY A 94 1.06 -13.79 -6.33
C GLY A 94 1.76 -12.79 -7.25
N ILE A 95 2.26 -11.66 -6.71
CA ILE A 95 3.05 -10.67 -7.46
C ILE A 95 4.28 -11.33 -8.08
N VAL A 96 5.07 -12.04 -7.27
CA VAL A 96 6.28 -12.76 -7.73
C VAL A 96 5.96 -13.77 -8.82
N PHE A 97 4.86 -14.51 -8.64
CA PHE A 97 4.40 -15.49 -9.64
C PHE A 97 4.11 -14.83 -10.99
N TYR A 98 3.34 -13.72 -11.02
CA TYR A 98 3.02 -13.04 -12.27
C TYR A 98 4.23 -12.31 -12.87
N MET A 99 5.12 -11.74 -12.07
CA MET A 99 6.42 -11.25 -12.56
C MET A 99 7.20 -12.38 -13.28
N ALA A 100 7.26 -13.57 -12.69
CA ALA A 100 7.93 -14.73 -13.29
C ALA A 100 7.25 -15.22 -14.58
N GLU A 101 5.91 -15.18 -14.67
CA GLU A 101 5.17 -15.51 -15.88
C GLU A 101 5.40 -14.48 -17.00
N ILE A 102 5.50 -13.17 -16.68
CA ILE A 102 5.89 -12.12 -17.62
C ILE A 102 7.30 -12.39 -18.16
N LEU A 103 8.26 -12.71 -17.28
CA LEU A 103 9.62 -13.07 -17.71
C LEU A 103 9.66 -14.29 -18.63
N LYS A 104 8.80 -15.30 -18.39
CA LYS A 104 8.65 -16.45 -19.26
C LYS A 104 8.23 -16.03 -20.67
N LYS A 105 7.31 -15.07 -20.80
CA LYS A 105 6.85 -14.54 -22.09
C LYS A 105 7.88 -13.67 -22.79
N CYS A 106 8.87 -13.17 -22.05
CA CYS A 106 10.08 -12.58 -22.60
C CYS A 106 11.20 -13.59 -22.92
N GLY A 107 10.90 -14.89 -22.87
CA GLY A 107 11.86 -15.95 -23.23
C GLY A 107 12.90 -16.27 -22.16
N VAL A 108 12.71 -15.82 -20.91
CA VAL A 108 13.65 -16.05 -19.81
C VAL A 108 13.53 -17.48 -19.30
N LYS A 109 14.67 -18.16 -19.14
CA LYS A 109 14.74 -19.54 -18.64
C LYS A 109 14.26 -19.66 -17.18
N ASN A 110 13.71 -20.85 -16.85
CA ASN A 110 13.10 -21.11 -15.54
C ASN A 110 14.02 -20.77 -14.35
N ILE A 111 15.30 -21.07 -14.44
CA ILE A 111 16.26 -20.80 -13.36
C ILE A 111 16.34 -19.31 -13.01
N PHE A 112 16.34 -18.41 -13.99
CA PHE A 112 16.38 -16.98 -13.76
C PHE A 112 15.06 -16.44 -13.18
N ARG A 113 13.94 -17.10 -13.50
CA ARG A 113 12.62 -16.77 -12.90
C ARG A 113 12.58 -17.16 -11.42
N ILE A 114 13.22 -18.28 -11.04
CA ILE A 114 13.40 -18.66 -9.64
C ILE A 114 14.31 -17.67 -8.93
N ILE A 115 15.40 -17.25 -9.56
CA ILE A 115 16.33 -16.24 -9.02
C ILE A 115 15.61 -14.91 -8.78
N LEU A 116 14.73 -14.47 -9.68
CA LEU A 116 13.88 -13.30 -9.47
C LEU A 116 13.11 -13.42 -8.15
N GLY A 117 12.43 -14.55 -7.95
CA GLY A 117 11.65 -14.77 -6.74
C GLY A 117 12.52 -14.72 -5.47
N CYS A 118 13.70 -15.34 -5.51
CA CYS A 118 14.65 -15.30 -4.39
C CYS A 118 15.10 -13.86 -4.09
N ILE A 119 15.52 -13.12 -5.11
CA ILE A 119 15.98 -11.73 -4.95
C ILE A 119 14.86 -10.87 -4.38
N PHE A 120 13.65 -10.95 -4.97
CA PHE A 120 12.54 -10.12 -4.55
C PHE A 120 12.10 -10.42 -3.12
N LEU A 121 11.89 -11.69 -2.77
CA LEU A 121 11.46 -12.09 -1.41
C LEU A 121 12.53 -11.84 -0.34
N SER A 122 13.80 -11.71 -0.72
CA SER A 122 14.90 -11.36 0.18
C SER A 122 15.26 -9.88 0.12
N SER A 123 14.42 -9.01 -0.40
CA SER A 123 14.67 -7.59 -0.60
C SER A 123 13.76 -6.70 0.25
N TYR A 124 14.15 -5.45 0.43
CA TYR A 124 13.27 -4.44 1.03
C TYR A 124 12.00 -4.21 0.22
N SER A 125 12.07 -4.34 -1.11
CA SER A 125 10.90 -4.24 -1.98
C SER A 125 9.89 -5.35 -1.68
N GLY A 126 10.39 -6.57 -1.46
CA GLY A 126 9.58 -7.69 -0.98
C GLY A 126 8.95 -7.39 0.38
N LEU A 127 9.72 -6.82 1.30
CA LEU A 127 9.24 -6.43 2.61
C LEU A 127 8.10 -5.40 2.54
N TYR A 128 8.26 -4.32 1.78
CA TYR A 128 7.22 -3.28 1.64
C TYR A 128 5.98 -3.77 0.89
N SER A 129 6.12 -4.74 -0.01
CA SER A 129 4.97 -5.35 -0.68
C SER A 129 4.15 -6.29 0.22
N THR A 130 4.64 -6.61 1.43
CA THR A 130 3.88 -7.40 2.41
C THR A 130 3.06 -6.56 3.38
N ASP A 131 3.08 -5.24 3.29
CA ASP A 131 2.20 -4.39 4.08
C ASP A 131 0.74 -4.53 3.60
N PHE A 132 -0.22 -4.57 4.53
CA PHE A 132 -1.64 -4.55 4.19
C PHE A 132 -2.05 -3.15 3.73
N ARG A 133 -1.84 -2.87 2.46
CA ARG A 133 -2.03 -1.55 1.85
C ARG A 133 -2.68 -1.66 0.48
N PRO A 134 -3.37 -0.61 0.01
CA PRO A 134 -3.89 -0.52 -1.35
C PRO A 134 -2.86 -0.81 -2.44
N ASP A 135 -1.62 -0.37 -2.21
CA ASP A 135 -0.51 -0.56 -3.15
C ASP A 135 -0.19 -2.04 -3.42
N THR A 136 -0.32 -2.91 -2.40
CA THR A 136 -0.04 -4.35 -2.55
C THR A 136 -1.02 -5.02 -3.52
N LEU A 137 -2.31 -4.71 -3.42
CA LEU A 137 -3.31 -5.18 -4.39
C LEU A 137 -3.12 -4.54 -5.77
N MET A 138 -2.77 -3.26 -5.81
CA MET A 138 -2.48 -2.54 -7.06
C MET A 138 -1.38 -3.25 -7.85
N TYR A 139 -0.27 -3.62 -7.22
CA TYR A 139 0.82 -4.35 -7.88
C TYR A 139 0.39 -5.72 -8.36
N LEU A 140 -0.34 -6.48 -7.55
CA LEU A 140 -0.86 -7.79 -7.96
C LEU A 140 -1.69 -7.67 -9.23
N PHE A 141 -2.69 -6.80 -9.25
CA PHE A 141 -3.57 -6.64 -10.40
C PHE A 141 -2.87 -6.03 -11.60
N LEU A 142 -1.89 -5.14 -11.40
CA LEU A 142 -1.04 -4.64 -12.49
C LEU A 142 -0.30 -5.77 -13.19
N PHE A 143 0.40 -6.64 -12.45
CA PHE A 143 1.17 -7.73 -13.05
C PHE A 143 0.27 -8.82 -13.64
N ILE A 144 -0.90 -9.10 -13.06
CA ILE A 144 -1.92 -9.94 -13.73
C ILE A 144 -2.30 -9.31 -15.07
N GLY A 145 -2.61 -8.02 -15.07
CA GLY A 145 -3.02 -7.31 -16.28
C GLY A 145 -1.96 -7.37 -17.39
N ILE A 146 -0.69 -7.11 -17.05
CA ILE A 146 0.43 -7.18 -18.01
C ILE A 146 0.66 -8.62 -18.49
N ASP A 147 0.62 -9.61 -17.60
CA ASP A 147 0.78 -11.02 -17.96
C ASP A 147 -0.26 -11.47 -18.98
N TYR A 148 -1.54 -11.16 -18.73
CA TYR A 148 -2.64 -11.52 -19.62
C TYR A 148 -2.65 -10.70 -20.92
N LEU A 149 -2.15 -9.45 -20.90
CA LEU A 149 -1.92 -8.68 -22.13
C LEU A 149 -0.87 -9.37 -23.02
N PHE A 150 0.22 -9.84 -22.41
CA PHE A 150 1.26 -10.58 -23.15
C PHE A 150 0.75 -11.95 -23.63
N ARG A 151 -0.10 -12.64 -22.85
CA ARG A 151 -0.78 -13.87 -23.33
C ARG A 151 -1.63 -13.60 -24.55
N TYR A 152 -2.39 -12.50 -24.55
CA TYR A 152 -3.18 -12.13 -25.70
C TYR A 152 -2.31 -11.90 -26.94
N LEU A 153 -1.18 -11.20 -26.80
CA LEU A 153 -0.25 -10.99 -27.94
C LEU A 153 0.34 -12.29 -28.50
N ASP A 154 0.46 -13.33 -27.66
CA ASP A 154 0.96 -14.65 -28.11
C ASP A 154 -0.13 -15.57 -28.67
N GLU A 155 -1.33 -15.56 -28.07
CA GLU A 155 -2.36 -16.56 -28.30
C GLU A 155 -3.61 -16.02 -29.01
N ASN A 156 -3.80 -14.70 -29.08
CA ASN A 156 -4.99 -14.00 -29.61
C ASN A 156 -6.32 -14.49 -29.00
N LYS A 157 -6.33 -14.89 -27.73
CA LYS A 157 -7.53 -15.35 -27.01
C LYS A 157 -8.27 -14.18 -26.39
N LEU A 158 -9.57 -13.99 -26.73
CA LEU A 158 -10.42 -12.93 -26.16
C LEU A 158 -10.42 -12.93 -24.64
N SER A 159 -10.48 -14.09 -23.98
CA SER A 159 -10.46 -14.17 -22.51
C SER A 159 -9.21 -13.53 -21.91
N SER A 160 -8.06 -13.63 -22.59
CA SER A 160 -6.82 -13.05 -22.08
C SER A 160 -6.88 -11.52 -22.04
N ILE A 161 -7.36 -10.86 -23.09
CA ILE A 161 -7.45 -9.40 -23.10
C ILE A 161 -8.56 -8.89 -22.17
N VAL A 162 -9.65 -9.63 -22.00
CA VAL A 162 -10.73 -9.30 -21.03
C VAL A 162 -10.18 -9.36 -19.61
N ILE A 163 -9.48 -10.43 -19.23
CA ILE A 163 -8.85 -10.57 -17.91
C ILE A 163 -7.80 -9.46 -17.71
N SER A 164 -7.00 -9.15 -18.74
CA SER A 164 -6.02 -8.08 -18.68
C SER A 164 -6.67 -6.75 -18.31
N PHE A 165 -7.67 -6.31 -19.07
CA PHE A 165 -8.29 -5.00 -18.86
C PHE A 165 -9.07 -4.91 -17.55
N PHE A 166 -9.74 -5.99 -17.17
CA PHE A 166 -10.42 -6.04 -15.87
C PHE A 166 -9.43 -5.99 -14.71
N SER A 167 -8.30 -6.72 -14.79
CA SER A 167 -7.25 -6.65 -13.76
C SER A 167 -6.61 -5.27 -13.68
N LEU A 168 -6.34 -4.61 -14.80
CA LEU A 168 -5.84 -3.25 -14.83
C LEU A 168 -6.83 -2.27 -14.18
N PHE A 169 -8.13 -2.44 -14.43
CA PHE A 169 -9.16 -1.67 -13.76
C PHE A 169 -9.19 -1.92 -12.23
N LEU A 170 -9.06 -3.16 -11.78
CA LEU A 170 -8.94 -3.48 -10.35
C LEU A 170 -7.66 -2.89 -9.73
N SER A 171 -6.56 -2.83 -10.49
CA SER A 171 -5.34 -2.13 -10.08
C SER A 171 -5.60 -0.64 -9.83
N PHE A 172 -6.33 0.02 -10.72
CA PHE A 172 -6.76 1.40 -10.54
C PHE A 172 -7.68 1.58 -9.33
N LEU A 173 -8.67 0.71 -9.15
CA LEU A 173 -9.57 0.75 -7.98
C LEU A 173 -8.85 0.43 -6.67
N SER A 174 -7.68 -0.20 -6.71
CA SER A 174 -6.84 -0.40 -5.53
C SER A 174 -6.11 0.87 -5.14
N SER A 175 -5.43 1.52 -6.11
CA SER A 175 -4.70 2.77 -5.83
C SER A 175 -4.63 3.66 -7.08
N GLN A 176 -4.96 4.95 -6.92
CA GLN A 176 -4.88 5.94 -7.99
C GLN A 176 -3.44 6.25 -8.45
N LYS A 177 -2.43 5.83 -7.70
CA LYS A 177 -1.01 6.01 -8.04
C LYS A 177 -0.65 5.40 -9.39
N ILE A 178 -1.40 4.37 -9.81
CA ILE A 178 -1.19 3.65 -11.08
C ILE A 178 -1.58 4.45 -12.34
N ILE A 179 -2.21 5.62 -12.22
CA ILE A 179 -2.78 6.36 -13.36
C ILE A 179 -1.75 6.61 -14.47
N LEU A 180 -0.54 7.02 -14.12
CA LEU A 180 0.48 7.29 -15.14
C LEU A 180 0.94 6.02 -15.84
N ASN A 181 1.11 4.92 -15.11
CA ASN A 181 1.39 3.62 -15.71
C ASN A 181 0.23 3.18 -16.65
N MET A 182 -1.03 3.48 -16.29
CA MET A 182 -2.18 3.21 -17.17
C MET A 182 -2.12 4.00 -18.47
N VAL A 183 -1.58 5.23 -18.46
CA VAL A 183 -1.35 6.00 -19.68
C VAL A 183 -0.33 5.29 -20.59
N ILE A 184 0.78 4.80 -20.03
CA ILE A 184 1.78 4.05 -20.79
C ILE A 184 1.18 2.75 -21.36
N ILE A 185 0.40 2.02 -20.55
CA ILE A 185 -0.29 0.80 -20.99
C ILE A 185 -1.28 1.13 -22.10
N ALA A 186 -2.07 2.19 -21.98
CA ALA A 186 -3.01 2.62 -23.02
C ALA A 186 -2.31 2.98 -24.32
N LEU A 187 -1.20 3.72 -24.27
CA LEU A 187 -0.38 4.02 -25.46
C LEU A 187 0.17 2.76 -26.11
N PHE A 188 0.61 1.79 -25.31
CA PHE A 188 1.06 0.49 -25.81
C PHE A 188 -0.08 -0.29 -26.49
N VAL A 189 -1.28 -0.31 -25.89
CA VAL A 189 -2.48 -0.95 -26.47
C VAL A 189 -2.87 -0.29 -27.79
N ILE A 190 -2.87 1.05 -27.85
CA ILE A 190 -3.12 1.82 -29.07
C ILE A 190 -2.10 1.45 -30.16
N TYR A 191 -0.82 1.42 -29.80
CA TYR A 191 0.24 1.00 -30.72
C TYR A 191 0.01 -0.43 -31.23
N ALA A 192 -0.34 -1.36 -30.35
CA ALA A 192 -0.62 -2.76 -30.72
C ALA A 192 -1.88 -2.88 -31.61
N LEU A 193 -2.92 -2.06 -31.39
CA LEU A 193 -4.09 -1.94 -32.25
C LEU A 193 -3.72 -1.45 -33.66
N VAL A 194 -2.94 -0.37 -33.76
CA VAL A 194 -2.48 0.21 -35.04
C VAL A 194 -1.62 -0.80 -35.80
N LYS A 195 -0.81 -1.60 -35.10
CA LYS A 195 0.01 -2.65 -35.72
C LYS A 195 -0.76 -3.96 -35.98
N GLY A 196 -2.06 -4.00 -35.74
CA GLY A 196 -2.88 -5.19 -35.91
C GLY A 196 -2.55 -6.38 -34.99
N LYS A 197 -1.81 -6.11 -33.91
CA LYS A 197 -1.50 -7.12 -32.88
C LYS A 197 -2.65 -7.37 -31.91
N ILE A 198 -3.55 -6.40 -31.80
CA ILE A 198 -4.83 -6.51 -31.07
C ILE A 198 -5.95 -6.31 -32.09
N LYS A 199 -6.91 -7.22 -32.09
CA LYS A 199 -8.10 -7.10 -32.93
C LYS A 199 -9.03 -6.03 -32.35
N LYS A 200 -9.54 -5.13 -33.19
CA LYS A 200 -10.46 -4.06 -32.75
C LYS A 200 -11.69 -4.59 -32.02
N GLN A 201 -12.25 -5.70 -32.49
CA GLN A 201 -13.41 -6.34 -31.88
C GLN A 201 -13.10 -6.85 -30.47
N ASP A 202 -11.96 -7.53 -30.28
CA ASP A 202 -11.55 -8.05 -28.99
C ASP A 202 -11.26 -6.91 -27.98
N PHE A 203 -10.67 -5.80 -28.46
CA PHE A 203 -10.48 -4.60 -27.66
C PHE A 203 -11.82 -4.02 -27.19
N LEU A 204 -12.81 -3.89 -28.08
CA LEU A 204 -14.13 -3.38 -27.74
C LEU A 204 -14.81 -4.25 -26.67
N TYR A 205 -14.76 -5.58 -26.81
CA TYR A 205 -15.31 -6.47 -25.80
C TYR A 205 -14.56 -6.38 -24.46
N ALA A 206 -13.24 -6.23 -24.50
CA ALA A 206 -12.44 -6.16 -23.28
C ALA A 206 -12.67 -4.89 -22.45
N ILE A 207 -12.99 -3.75 -23.08
CA ILE A 207 -13.19 -2.49 -22.40
C ILE A 207 -14.59 -2.33 -21.79
N ILE A 208 -15.58 -3.11 -22.25
CA ILE A 208 -16.98 -3.00 -21.80
C ILE A 208 -17.07 -3.21 -20.28
N LEU A 209 -16.52 -4.31 -19.76
CA LEU A 209 -16.64 -4.64 -18.34
C LEU A 209 -15.97 -3.59 -17.42
N PRO A 210 -14.72 -3.13 -17.66
CA PRO A 210 -14.14 -2.01 -16.93
C PRO A 210 -14.98 -0.74 -16.96
N ILE A 211 -15.53 -0.36 -18.12
CA ILE A 211 -16.38 0.84 -18.25
C ILE A 211 -17.65 0.68 -17.43
N LEU A 212 -18.35 -0.44 -17.52
CA LEU A 212 -19.57 -0.69 -16.74
C LEU A 212 -19.28 -0.63 -15.23
N CYS A 213 -18.18 -1.25 -14.78
CA CYS A 213 -17.77 -1.21 -13.39
C CYS A 213 -17.39 0.22 -12.94
N LEU A 214 -16.73 1.00 -13.79
CA LEU A 214 -16.41 2.39 -13.52
C LEU A 214 -17.68 3.25 -13.38
N VAL A 215 -18.62 3.10 -14.32
CA VAL A 215 -19.91 3.81 -14.27
C VAL A 215 -20.65 3.45 -12.99
N PHE A 216 -20.74 2.15 -12.65
CA PHE A 216 -21.36 1.70 -11.42
C PHE A 216 -20.69 2.32 -10.18
N PHE A 217 -19.38 2.33 -10.12
CA PHE A 217 -18.62 2.92 -9.01
C PHE A 217 -18.87 4.43 -8.87
N LEU A 218 -18.85 5.16 -9.99
CA LEU A 218 -19.12 6.61 -9.97
C LEU A 218 -20.59 6.91 -9.59
N CYS A 219 -21.54 6.12 -10.08
CA CYS A 219 -22.94 6.21 -9.67
C CYS A 219 -23.12 5.93 -8.17
N TYR A 220 -22.44 4.90 -7.66
CA TYR A 220 -22.44 4.60 -6.22
C TYR A 220 -21.95 5.80 -5.39
N LEU A 221 -20.83 6.40 -5.78
CA LEU A 221 -20.29 7.58 -5.10
C LEU A 221 -21.25 8.80 -5.21
N TYR A 222 -21.87 8.97 -6.37
CA TYR A 222 -22.80 10.08 -6.61
C TYR A 222 -24.07 9.95 -5.74
N VAL A 223 -24.70 8.78 -5.73
CA VAL A 223 -25.92 8.51 -4.94
C VAL A 223 -25.68 8.64 -3.43
N ASN A 224 -24.44 8.38 -2.99
CA ASN A 224 -24.05 8.51 -1.59
C ASN A 224 -23.42 9.87 -1.24
N ASP A 225 -23.52 10.90 -2.08
CA ASP A 225 -22.94 12.24 -1.87
C ASP A 225 -21.41 12.23 -1.62
N ALA A 226 -20.72 11.17 -2.04
CA ALA A 226 -19.31 10.96 -1.81
C ALA A 226 -18.42 11.41 -3.00
N LEU A 227 -18.98 11.59 -4.20
CA LEU A 227 -18.21 11.78 -5.44
C LEU A 227 -17.33 13.05 -5.41
N SER A 228 -17.85 14.17 -4.93
CA SER A 228 -17.10 15.43 -4.87
C SER A 228 -15.88 15.32 -3.96
N ILE A 229 -16.07 14.74 -2.78
CA ILE A 229 -14.97 14.53 -1.80
C ILE A 229 -14.00 13.48 -2.32
N TYR A 230 -14.47 12.40 -2.94
CA TYR A 230 -13.62 11.40 -3.59
C TYR A 230 -12.64 12.04 -4.59
N ILE A 231 -13.15 12.92 -5.48
CA ILE A 231 -12.29 13.60 -6.46
C ILE A 231 -11.28 14.51 -5.75
N LYS A 232 -11.72 15.29 -4.78
CA LYS A 232 -10.86 16.23 -4.06
C LYS A 232 -9.79 15.51 -3.25
N SER A 233 -10.15 14.45 -2.52
CA SER A 233 -9.22 13.74 -1.64
C SER A 233 -8.28 12.82 -2.41
N ASN A 234 -8.76 12.08 -3.40
CA ASN A 234 -7.91 11.12 -4.10
C ASN A 234 -7.00 11.76 -5.16
N TYR A 235 -7.41 12.85 -5.77
CA TYR A 235 -6.63 13.47 -6.84
C TYR A 235 -6.04 14.81 -6.44
N LEU A 236 -6.85 15.77 -6.02
CA LEU A 236 -6.34 17.10 -5.71
C LEU A 236 -5.47 17.11 -4.44
N PHE A 237 -5.92 16.47 -3.39
CA PHE A 237 -5.15 16.36 -2.14
C PHE A 237 -3.82 15.66 -2.37
N ASN A 238 -3.82 14.49 -3.01
CA ASN A 238 -2.59 13.76 -3.29
C ASN A 238 -1.63 14.51 -4.21
N ALA A 239 -2.13 15.26 -5.20
CA ALA A 239 -1.30 16.11 -6.06
C ALA A 239 -0.62 17.26 -5.28
N HIS A 240 -1.20 17.69 -4.15
CA HIS A 240 -0.67 18.76 -3.34
C HIS A 240 0.20 18.30 -2.15
N ILE A 241 0.18 17.01 -1.81
CA ILE A 241 1.00 16.45 -0.72
C ILE A 241 2.48 16.84 -0.83
N PRO A 242 3.14 16.75 -2.00
CA PRO A 242 4.54 17.15 -2.13
C PRO A 242 4.81 18.61 -1.76
N LEU A 243 3.83 19.49 -1.95
CA LEU A 243 3.94 20.91 -1.60
C LEU A 243 3.95 21.16 -0.09
N ILE A 244 3.29 20.28 0.69
CA ILE A 244 3.30 20.36 2.16
C ILE A 244 4.68 20.09 2.71
N PHE A 245 5.35 19.08 2.17
CA PHE A 245 6.64 18.64 2.68
C PHE A 245 7.80 19.51 2.21
N LYS A 246 7.54 20.54 1.34
CA LYS A 246 8.58 21.45 0.76
C LYS A 246 9.83 20.70 0.27
N GLN A 247 9.63 19.49 -0.25
CA GLN A 247 10.74 18.67 -0.71
C GLN A 247 11.06 19.02 -2.17
N ASN A 248 11.85 20.08 -2.36
CA ASN A 248 12.37 20.48 -3.67
C ASN A 248 13.63 19.69 -4.08
N ARG A 249 13.89 18.55 -3.46
CA ARG A 249 15.11 17.78 -3.71
C ARG A 249 14.78 16.33 -4.03
N ILE A 250 15.51 15.76 -4.96
CA ILE A 250 15.54 14.31 -5.18
C ILE A 250 15.98 13.68 -3.86
N VAL A 251 15.06 12.99 -3.18
CA VAL A 251 15.38 12.24 -1.97
C VAL A 251 15.76 10.83 -2.42
N LEU A 252 17.06 10.57 -2.45
CA LEU A 252 17.53 9.21 -2.65
C LEU A 252 17.13 8.35 -1.44
N PRO A 253 16.72 7.10 -1.66
CA PRO A 253 16.47 6.18 -0.56
C PRO A 253 17.68 6.08 0.35
N PRO A 254 17.51 5.89 1.68
CA PRO A 254 18.62 5.59 2.56
C PRO A 254 19.45 4.40 2.07
N LEU A 255 20.75 4.34 2.41
CA LEU A 255 21.65 3.25 1.99
C LEU A 255 21.18 1.86 2.43
N GLU A 256 20.27 1.80 3.39
CA GLU A 256 19.57 0.58 3.81
C GLU A 256 18.80 -0.08 2.65
N TYR A 257 18.42 0.72 1.65
CA TYR A 257 17.78 0.25 0.39
C TYR A 257 18.85 0.03 -0.68
N TYR A 258 19.86 -0.76 -0.35
CA TYR A 258 21.00 -1.02 -1.24
C TYR A 258 20.57 -1.58 -2.60
N GLU A 259 19.43 -2.28 -2.70
CA GLU A 259 18.90 -2.76 -3.97
C GLU A 259 18.64 -1.63 -4.96
N PHE A 260 18.21 -0.46 -4.48
CA PHE A 260 18.01 0.71 -5.33
C PHE A 260 19.31 1.11 -6.02
N TYR A 261 20.40 1.13 -5.27
CA TYR A 261 21.73 1.52 -5.77
C TYR A 261 22.38 0.45 -6.63
N VAL A 262 21.97 -0.81 -6.51
CA VAL A 262 22.46 -1.93 -7.31
C VAL A 262 21.64 -2.08 -8.59
N PHE A 263 20.33 -2.25 -8.46
CA PHE A 263 19.51 -2.62 -9.61
C PHE A 263 19.12 -1.46 -10.50
N VAL A 264 18.79 -0.27 -9.96
CA VAL A 264 18.31 0.84 -10.78
C VAL A 264 19.37 1.33 -11.80
N PRO A 265 20.63 1.62 -11.41
CA PRO A 265 21.65 2.07 -12.37
C PRO A 265 21.94 1.04 -13.47
N ILE A 266 22.04 -0.24 -13.11
CA ILE A 266 22.31 -1.31 -14.07
C ILE A 266 21.11 -1.48 -15.01
N SER A 267 19.89 -1.37 -14.49
CA SER A 267 18.66 -1.52 -15.26
C SER A 267 18.44 -0.36 -16.24
N ILE A 268 18.96 0.85 -15.98
CA ILE A 268 18.96 1.93 -16.99
C ILE A 268 19.67 1.47 -18.26
N VAL A 269 20.86 0.92 -18.13
CA VAL A 269 21.64 0.44 -19.28
C VAL A 269 20.92 -0.70 -19.98
N PHE A 270 20.42 -1.67 -19.20
CA PHE A 270 19.75 -2.85 -19.76
C PHE A 270 18.41 -2.51 -20.40
N ALA A 271 17.64 -1.57 -19.83
CA ALA A 271 16.41 -1.08 -20.43
C ALA A 271 16.65 -0.40 -21.79
N ILE A 272 17.72 0.41 -21.91
CA ILE A 272 18.12 1.00 -23.21
C ILE A 272 18.42 -0.09 -24.24
N LEU A 273 19.16 -1.13 -23.83
CA LEU A 273 19.54 -2.22 -24.72
C LEU A 273 18.31 -3.07 -25.14
N LEU A 274 17.41 -3.37 -24.18
CA LEU A 274 16.15 -4.07 -24.46
C LEU A 274 15.21 -3.22 -25.32
N PHE A 275 15.14 -1.92 -25.11
CA PHE A 275 14.34 -1.02 -25.94
C PHE A 275 14.84 -1.00 -27.39
N LYS A 276 16.16 -1.00 -27.62
CA LYS A 276 16.75 -0.99 -28.95
C LYS A 276 16.63 -2.35 -29.66
N LYS A 277 16.92 -3.45 -28.96
CA LYS A 277 17.12 -4.78 -29.57
C LYS A 277 16.06 -5.82 -29.18
N GLY A 278 15.25 -5.55 -28.18
CA GLY A 278 14.23 -6.46 -27.66
C GLY A 278 12.99 -6.55 -28.52
N ASP A 279 12.15 -7.51 -28.20
CA ASP A 279 10.81 -7.65 -28.77
C ASP A 279 9.83 -6.58 -28.24
N ILE A 280 8.58 -6.62 -28.70
CA ILE A 280 7.58 -5.62 -28.32
C ILE A 280 7.27 -5.61 -26.81
N LYS A 281 7.34 -6.77 -26.13
CA LYS A 281 7.07 -6.91 -24.70
C LYS A 281 8.21 -6.31 -23.86
N GLU A 282 9.45 -6.55 -24.26
CA GLU A 282 10.64 -6.02 -23.62
C GLU A 282 10.76 -4.49 -23.80
N LYS A 283 10.40 -4.00 -24.99
CA LYS A 283 10.30 -2.56 -25.25
C LYS A 283 9.25 -1.90 -24.34
N PHE A 284 8.10 -2.54 -24.21
CA PHE A 284 7.06 -2.04 -23.30
C PHE A 284 7.53 -1.99 -21.83
N LEU A 285 8.14 -3.07 -21.33
CA LEU A 285 8.67 -3.09 -19.95
C LEU A 285 9.75 -2.04 -19.76
N SER A 286 10.59 -1.79 -20.78
CA SER A 286 11.61 -0.72 -20.73
C SER A 286 10.99 0.66 -20.65
N VAL A 287 9.91 0.93 -21.40
CA VAL A 287 9.18 2.21 -21.34
C VAL A 287 8.54 2.41 -19.97
N LEU A 288 7.89 1.35 -19.43
CA LEU A 288 7.28 1.39 -18.10
C LEU A 288 8.32 1.64 -17.00
N PHE A 289 9.51 1.05 -17.12
CA PHE A 289 10.63 1.32 -16.22
C PHE A 289 11.10 2.78 -16.29
N PHE A 290 11.24 3.34 -17.50
CA PHE A 290 11.67 4.74 -17.64
C PHE A 290 10.60 5.72 -17.17
N GLU A 291 9.34 5.40 -17.32
CA GLU A 291 8.24 6.19 -16.76
C GLU A 291 8.33 6.22 -15.24
N GLU A 292 8.45 5.07 -14.57
CA GLU A 292 8.62 4.98 -13.12
C GLU A 292 9.88 5.70 -12.64
N LEU A 293 10.99 5.56 -13.35
CA LEU A 293 12.22 6.30 -13.05
C LEU A 293 12.01 7.82 -13.16
N GLY A 294 11.35 8.26 -14.23
CA GLY A 294 10.99 9.67 -14.42
C GLY A 294 10.11 10.21 -13.31
N LEU A 295 9.11 9.43 -12.88
CA LEU A 295 8.26 9.80 -11.75
C LEU A 295 9.10 10.04 -10.47
N ARG A 296 10.10 9.19 -10.20
CA ARG A 296 10.97 9.35 -9.01
C ARG A 296 11.90 10.54 -9.12
N LEU A 297 12.34 10.89 -10.32
CA LEU A 297 13.23 12.01 -10.55
C LEU A 297 12.50 13.37 -10.56
N PHE A 298 11.27 13.42 -11.07
CA PHE A 298 10.55 14.67 -11.30
C PHE A 298 9.34 14.87 -10.38
N TYR A 299 8.71 13.78 -9.90
CA TYR A 299 7.62 13.85 -8.94
C TYR A 299 8.10 13.34 -7.59
N PHE A 300 8.36 14.28 -6.69
CA PHE A 300 8.97 14.01 -5.38
C PHE A 300 8.09 13.13 -4.52
N SER A 301 8.61 12.00 -4.10
CA SER A 301 7.99 11.19 -3.05
C SER A 301 8.86 11.22 -1.80
N ALA A 302 8.28 11.70 -0.70
CA ALA A 302 8.90 11.63 0.62
C ALA A 302 8.98 10.21 1.16
N PHE A 303 8.26 9.27 0.56
CA PHE A 303 8.01 7.96 1.13
C PHE A 303 8.70 6.85 0.34
N LEU A 304 9.40 6.00 1.06
CA LEU A 304 10.22 4.92 0.51
C LEU A 304 9.39 3.86 -0.25
N HIS A 305 8.17 3.59 0.19
CA HIS A 305 7.27 2.64 -0.46
C HIS A 305 6.89 3.04 -1.89
N TYR A 306 7.02 4.30 -2.27
CA TYR A 306 6.82 4.71 -3.66
C TYR A 306 7.88 4.12 -4.61
N ASN A 307 9.04 3.71 -4.13
CA ASN A 307 10.09 3.12 -4.96
C ASN A 307 9.87 1.63 -5.27
N VAL A 308 8.87 0.99 -4.68
CA VAL A 308 8.67 -0.47 -4.79
C VAL A 308 8.44 -0.89 -6.24
N LEU A 309 7.57 -0.21 -7.00
CA LEU A 309 7.31 -0.57 -8.40
C LEU A 309 8.55 -0.35 -9.29
N LEU A 310 9.28 0.75 -9.09
CA LEU A 310 10.55 0.97 -9.79
C LEU A 310 11.55 -0.16 -9.55
N LEU A 311 11.66 -0.63 -8.31
CA LEU A 311 12.54 -1.75 -7.96
C LEU A 311 12.06 -3.07 -8.54
N MET A 312 10.76 -3.35 -8.54
CA MET A 312 10.18 -4.52 -9.20
C MET A 312 10.55 -4.55 -10.69
N LEU A 313 10.34 -3.45 -11.38
CA LEU A 313 10.67 -3.31 -12.81
C LEU A 313 12.19 -3.38 -13.04
N SER A 314 13.00 -2.79 -12.15
CA SER A 314 14.46 -2.87 -12.23
C SER A 314 14.96 -4.32 -12.13
N ILE A 315 14.47 -5.07 -11.14
CA ILE A 315 14.84 -6.49 -10.99
C ILE A 315 14.37 -7.29 -12.22
N MET A 316 13.17 -7.04 -12.75
CA MET A 316 12.67 -7.71 -13.95
C MET A 316 13.55 -7.42 -15.17
N ILE A 317 13.86 -6.15 -15.46
CA ILE A 317 14.73 -5.72 -16.58
C ILE A 317 16.12 -6.37 -16.45
N PHE A 318 16.69 -6.33 -15.26
CA PHE A 318 17.98 -6.95 -14.96
C PHE A 318 17.94 -8.47 -15.28
N ILE A 319 16.94 -9.19 -14.78
CA ILE A 319 16.81 -10.64 -14.97
C ILE A 319 16.51 -10.99 -16.43
N ILE A 320 15.71 -10.18 -17.16
CA ILE A 320 15.46 -10.40 -18.59
C ILE A 320 16.77 -10.33 -19.37
N TYR A 321 17.55 -9.26 -19.15
CA TYR A 321 18.79 -9.06 -19.88
C TYR A 321 19.82 -10.14 -19.55
N VAL A 322 20.07 -10.38 -18.27
CA VAL A 322 21.02 -11.41 -17.80
C VAL A 322 20.58 -12.80 -18.26
N GLY A 323 19.31 -13.14 -18.16
CA GLY A 323 18.78 -14.44 -18.54
C GLY A 323 18.85 -14.75 -20.04
N LYS A 324 18.89 -13.72 -20.90
CA LYS A 324 19.07 -13.85 -22.35
C LYS A 324 20.54 -13.85 -22.78
N CYS A 325 21.34 -12.98 -22.19
CA CYS A 325 22.70 -12.73 -22.67
C CYS A 325 23.75 -13.60 -21.99
N PHE A 326 23.46 -14.13 -20.80
CA PHE A 326 24.46 -14.85 -20.03
C PHE A 326 24.09 -16.32 -19.86
N LYS A 327 25.11 -17.18 -19.94
CA LYS A 327 25.04 -18.56 -19.47
C LYS A 327 25.28 -18.57 -17.97
N LEU A 328 24.46 -19.33 -17.25
CA LEU A 328 24.64 -19.51 -15.81
C LEU A 328 25.90 -20.38 -15.57
N LYS A 329 27.02 -19.74 -15.29
CA LYS A 329 28.27 -20.38 -14.88
C LYS A 329 28.39 -20.36 -13.36
N ASP A 330 29.27 -21.20 -12.80
CA ASP A 330 29.43 -21.37 -11.37
C ASP A 330 29.70 -20.05 -10.61
N GLY A 331 30.51 -19.16 -11.16
CA GLY A 331 30.75 -17.85 -10.57
C GLY A 331 29.50 -16.96 -10.51
N VAL A 332 28.63 -17.01 -11.52
CA VAL A 332 27.37 -16.25 -11.53
C VAL A 332 26.39 -16.83 -10.51
N ILE A 333 26.33 -18.15 -10.39
CA ILE A 333 25.55 -18.86 -9.37
C ILE A 333 25.97 -18.41 -7.99
N PHE A 334 27.28 -18.42 -7.74
CA PHE A 334 27.84 -18.03 -6.44
C PHE A 334 27.50 -16.58 -6.08
N ILE A 335 27.60 -15.64 -7.04
CA ILE A 335 27.24 -14.23 -6.83
C ILE A 335 25.78 -14.09 -6.43
N PHE A 336 24.85 -14.74 -7.14
CA PHE A 336 23.43 -14.70 -6.79
C PHE A 336 23.14 -15.31 -5.42
N MET A 337 23.80 -16.44 -5.09
CA MET A 337 23.65 -17.07 -3.78
C MET A 337 24.17 -16.16 -2.67
N ALA A 338 25.36 -15.59 -2.83
CA ALA A 338 25.95 -14.67 -1.86
C ALA A 338 25.06 -13.42 -1.66
N TYR A 339 24.53 -12.87 -2.75
CA TYR A 339 23.59 -11.74 -2.68
C TYR A 339 22.33 -12.10 -1.90
N ILE A 340 21.66 -13.23 -2.20
CA ILE A 340 20.43 -13.66 -1.53
C ILE A 340 20.68 -13.91 -0.03
N LEU A 341 21.77 -14.61 0.32
CA LEU A 341 22.10 -14.85 1.71
C LEU A 341 22.43 -13.59 2.49
N PHE A 342 23.22 -12.68 1.87
CA PHE A 342 23.48 -11.35 2.43
C PHE A 342 22.17 -10.59 2.68
N SER A 343 21.28 -10.53 1.69
CA SER A 343 20.00 -9.84 1.77
C SER A 343 19.11 -10.39 2.87
N LEU A 344 18.99 -11.72 2.97
CA LEU A 344 18.22 -12.36 4.05
C LEU A 344 18.79 -12.01 5.44
N GLY A 345 20.12 -12.07 5.62
CA GLY A 345 20.75 -11.70 6.88
C GLY A 345 20.57 -10.23 7.24
N TYR A 346 20.68 -9.36 6.24
CA TYR A 346 20.54 -7.92 6.42
C TYR A 346 19.09 -7.51 6.79
N ILE A 347 18.10 -8.09 6.11
CA ILE A 347 16.69 -7.84 6.42
C ILE A 347 16.31 -8.38 7.79
N TYR A 348 16.80 -9.58 8.16
CA TYR A 348 16.59 -10.14 9.49
C TYR A 348 17.10 -9.20 10.59
N LYS A 349 18.33 -8.72 10.45
CA LYS A 349 18.94 -7.77 11.39
C LYS A 349 18.09 -6.50 11.52
N ASN A 350 17.66 -5.94 10.41
CA ASN A 350 16.89 -4.69 10.41
C ASN A 350 15.45 -4.90 10.88
N ALA A 351 14.82 -6.02 10.54
CA ALA A 351 13.50 -6.37 11.07
C ALA A 351 13.55 -6.48 12.61
N TYR A 352 14.58 -7.14 13.15
CA TYR A 352 14.78 -7.25 14.58
C TYR A 352 14.98 -5.88 15.26
N LEU A 353 15.78 -4.99 14.67
CA LEU A 353 16.02 -3.65 15.22
C LEU A 353 14.76 -2.77 15.16
N VAL A 354 13.98 -2.89 14.11
CA VAL A 354 12.70 -2.18 13.96
C VAL A 354 11.68 -2.71 14.97
N GLU A 355 11.61 -4.02 15.19
CA GLU A 355 10.71 -4.62 16.18
C GLU A 355 11.02 -4.12 17.59
N LYS A 356 12.29 -4.03 17.96
CA LYS A 356 12.70 -3.48 19.28
C LYS A 356 12.21 -2.05 19.50
N LYS A 357 12.18 -1.21 18.46
CA LYS A 357 11.65 0.18 18.54
C LYS A 357 10.13 0.26 18.55
N ARG A 358 9.42 -0.78 18.09
CA ARG A 358 7.95 -0.81 17.93
C ARG A 358 7.19 -1.35 19.13
N LEU A 359 7.88 -1.89 20.12
CA LEU A 359 7.24 -2.37 21.36
C LEU A 359 6.39 -1.29 22.03
N GLU A 360 6.81 -0.03 21.96
CA GLU A 360 6.05 1.11 22.53
C GLU A 360 4.71 1.31 21.80
N HIS A 361 4.68 1.29 20.48
CA HIS A 361 3.44 1.44 19.70
C HIS A 361 2.48 0.25 19.88
N LYS A 362 3.02 -0.95 20.02
CA LYS A 362 2.23 -2.14 20.30
C LYS A 362 1.52 -2.02 21.64
N THR A 363 2.19 -1.55 22.66
CA THR A 363 1.64 -1.35 23.99
C THR A 363 0.47 -0.34 23.96
N ASN A 364 0.61 0.74 23.20
CA ASN A 364 -0.46 1.73 23.04
C ASN A 364 -1.69 1.14 22.34
N TYR A 365 -1.48 0.39 21.25
CA TYR A 365 -2.57 -0.28 20.55
C TYR A 365 -3.29 -1.29 21.44
N GLU A 366 -2.55 -2.17 22.13
CA GLU A 366 -3.10 -3.16 23.04
C GLU A 366 -3.92 -2.49 24.15
N TYR A 367 -3.41 -1.40 24.72
CA TYR A 367 -4.12 -0.63 25.74
C TYR A 367 -5.44 -0.07 25.20
N VAL A 368 -5.44 0.57 24.04
CA VAL A 368 -6.67 1.10 23.43
C VAL A 368 -7.63 -0.04 23.12
N PHE A 369 -7.15 -1.13 22.54
CA PHE A 369 -7.97 -2.27 22.14
C PHE A 369 -8.64 -2.94 23.35
N GLU A 370 -7.95 -3.10 24.49
CA GLU A 370 -8.47 -3.72 25.69
C GLU A 370 -9.44 -2.81 26.45
N ASN A 371 -9.23 -1.49 26.39
CA ASN A 371 -10.00 -0.52 27.14
C ASN A 371 -11.13 0.16 26.37
N THR A 372 -11.37 -0.22 25.13
CA THR A 372 -12.45 0.34 24.30
C THR A 372 -13.38 -0.75 23.74
N ASN A 373 -14.58 -0.33 23.35
CA ASN A 373 -15.57 -1.17 22.70
C ASN A 373 -16.17 -0.49 21.46
N PHE A 374 -17.14 -1.12 20.81
CA PHE A 374 -17.75 -0.64 19.57
C PHE A 374 -18.59 0.64 19.72
N CYS A 375 -18.98 1.00 20.93
CA CYS A 375 -19.75 2.22 21.21
C CYS A 375 -18.85 3.42 21.53
N ASP A 376 -17.59 3.15 21.92
CA ASP A 376 -16.66 4.19 22.34
C ASP A 376 -16.17 5.02 21.13
N TYR A 377 -15.88 6.28 21.40
CA TYR A 377 -15.11 7.11 20.52
C TYR A 377 -13.64 7.13 20.97
N VAL A 378 -12.73 7.20 20.01
CA VAL A 378 -11.30 7.35 20.24
C VAL A 378 -10.78 8.47 19.36
N ILE A 379 -10.01 9.38 19.91
CA ILE A 379 -9.26 10.37 19.14
C ILE A 379 -7.81 9.93 19.09
N ASN A 380 -7.36 9.58 17.90
CA ASN A 380 -5.97 9.30 17.62
C ASN A 380 -5.22 10.61 17.37
N GLY A 381 -3.98 10.66 17.86
CA GLY A 381 -3.05 11.71 17.45
C GLY A 381 -2.57 11.50 16.01
N TYR A 382 -1.32 11.87 15.78
CA TYR A 382 -0.70 11.78 14.44
C TYR A 382 -0.75 10.41 13.77
N TYR A 383 -0.68 9.36 14.55
CA TYR A 383 -0.83 8.01 14.05
C TYR A 383 -2.23 7.52 14.42
N ALA A 384 -3.07 7.30 13.44
CA ALA A 384 -4.35 6.59 13.57
C ALA A 384 -4.21 5.14 14.08
N VAL A 385 -3.12 4.90 14.75
CA VAL A 385 -2.48 3.62 14.99
C VAL A 385 -3.19 2.83 16.07
N TYR A 386 -4.08 3.47 16.84
CA TYR A 386 -4.59 2.81 18.02
C TYR A 386 -6.06 2.43 17.92
N ASN A 387 -6.78 3.00 16.96
CA ASN A 387 -8.20 2.75 16.83
C ASN A 387 -8.50 1.68 15.78
N LEU A 388 -8.99 0.52 16.19
CA LEU A 388 -9.42 -0.53 15.25
C LEU A 388 -10.94 -0.69 15.24
N LYS A 389 -11.57 -0.83 16.40
CA LYS A 389 -12.99 -1.19 16.52
C LYS A 389 -13.91 -0.06 17.02
N SER A 390 -13.34 0.98 17.57
CA SER A 390 -14.07 2.14 18.08
C SER A 390 -14.35 3.16 16.99
N LYS A 391 -15.18 4.15 17.29
CA LYS A 391 -15.54 5.20 16.32
C LYS A 391 -14.59 6.38 16.43
N ASP A 392 -14.40 7.08 15.32
CA ASP A 392 -13.81 8.41 15.33
C ASP A 392 -14.92 9.46 15.46
N PRO A 393 -14.78 10.47 16.31
CA PRO A 393 -15.84 11.47 16.49
C PRO A 393 -15.91 12.48 15.36
N GLY A 394 -14.88 12.60 14.53
CA GLY A 394 -14.78 13.54 13.42
C GLY A 394 -14.59 12.88 12.06
N PHE A 395 -14.76 13.66 11.01
CA PHE A 395 -14.52 13.22 9.63
C PHE A 395 -13.04 12.95 9.35
N TYR A 396 -12.16 13.75 9.97
CA TYR A 396 -10.71 13.72 9.76
C TYR A 396 -9.97 13.01 10.88
N SER A 397 -10.32 11.79 11.19
CA SER A 397 -9.63 11.01 12.21
C SER A 397 -8.16 10.73 11.89
N ILE A 398 -7.79 10.86 10.62
CA ILE A 398 -6.49 10.48 10.07
C ILE A 398 -5.87 11.68 9.34
N LEU A 399 -4.55 11.83 9.39
CA LEU A 399 -3.79 12.86 8.65
C LEU A 399 -4.12 14.32 9.02
N LEU A 400 -4.61 14.56 10.23
CA LEU A 400 -5.04 15.89 10.69
C LEU A 400 -4.08 17.02 10.29
N GLY A 401 -2.77 16.86 10.48
CA GLY A 401 -1.81 17.90 10.14
C GLY A 401 -1.62 18.17 8.65
N GLN A 402 -1.85 17.19 7.79
CA GLN A 402 -1.81 17.38 6.34
C GLN A 402 -3.08 18.07 5.87
N ILE A 403 -4.20 17.72 6.49
CA ILE A 403 -5.52 18.27 6.17
C ILE A 403 -5.62 19.73 6.60
N ASP A 404 -5.06 20.14 7.72
CA ASP A 404 -5.01 21.53 8.15
C ASP A 404 -4.39 22.46 7.12
N VAL A 405 -3.37 21.96 6.43
CA VAL A 405 -2.68 22.74 5.41
C VAL A 405 -3.42 22.78 4.09
N LEU A 406 -4.09 21.69 3.73
CA LEU A 406 -4.73 21.53 2.42
C LEU A 406 -6.26 21.56 2.48
N GLY A 407 -6.85 21.23 3.62
CA GLY A 407 -8.31 21.12 3.75
C GLY A 407 -9.02 22.41 3.39
N ASP A 408 -8.56 23.55 3.91
CA ASP A 408 -9.10 24.86 3.60
C ASP A 408 -8.88 25.25 2.13
N LYS A 409 -7.64 25.04 1.67
CA LYS A 409 -7.26 25.40 0.30
C LYS A 409 -8.06 24.64 -0.74
N LEU A 410 -8.41 23.40 -0.44
CA LEU A 410 -9.11 22.51 -1.38
C LEU A 410 -10.62 22.40 -1.09
N ASN A 411 -11.08 22.98 0.01
CA ASN A 411 -12.48 22.88 0.46
C ASN A 411 -12.96 21.40 0.44
N ILE A 412 -12.22 20.53 1.15
CA ILE A 412 -12.48 19.09 1.13
C ILE A 412 -13.67 18.74 2.04
N ALA A 413 -13.73 19.33 3.25
CA ALA A 413 -14.86 19.15 4.17
C ALA A 413 -14.80 20.23 5.27
N PRO A 414 -15.86 20.37 6.09
CA PRO A 414 -15.86 21.29 7.22
C PRO A 414 -14.73 20.93 8.21
N LYS A 415 -14.15 21.95 8.81
CA LYS A 415 -13.14 21.77 9.84
C LYS A 415 -13.78 21.19 11.09
N ASP A 416 -13.26 20.05 11.53
CA ASP A 416 -13.57 19.55 12.85
C ASP A 416 -12.78 20.31 13.89
N ASN A 417 -13.46 20.99 14.81
CA ASN A 417 -12.82 21.54 15.99
C ASN A 417 -12.62 20.43 17.02
N LEU A 418 -11.37 20.01 17.23
CA LEU A 418 -11.03 18.90 18.12
C LEU A 418 -11.58 19.06 19.53
N ASN A 419 -11.54 20.29 20.09
CA ASN A 419 -12.05 20.56 21.42
C ASN A 419 -13.58 20.46 21.51
N GLU A 420 -14.29 20.91 20.46
CA GLU A 420 -15.73 20.73 20.36
C GLU A 420 -16.13 19.25 20.24
N LEU A 421 -15.38 18.47 19.44
CA LEU A 421 -15.58 17.03 19.32
C LEU A 421 -15.35 16.32 20.67
N ILE A 422 -14.30 16.70 21.41
CA ILE A 422 -14.01 16.15 22.74
C ILE A 422 -15.16 16.43 23.72
N VAL A 423 -15.63 17.67 23.78
CA VAL A 423 -16.73 18.06 24.68
C VAL A 423 -18.02 17.37 24.31
N LYS A 424 -18.33 17.28 23.02
CA LYS A 424 -19.58 16.68 22.49
C LYS A 424 -19.63 15.17 22.66
N TYR A 425 -18.57 14.48 22.18
CA TYR A 425 -18.58 13.02 22.10
C TYR A 425 -17.91 12.33 23.29
N LYS A 426 -17.11 13.07 24.07
CA LYS A 426 -16.36 12.54 25.23
C LYS A 426 -15.66 11.23 24.89
N PRO A 427 -14.71 11.24 23.92
CA PRO A 427 -13.99 10.04 23.53
C PRO A 427 -13.41 9.32 24.74
N LYS A 428 -13.49 8.00 24.78
CA LYS A 428 -13.00 7.22 25.92
C LYS A 428 -11.51 7.29 26.07
N ILE A 429 -10.79 7.32 24.95
CA ILE A 429 -9.33 7.49 24.92
C ILE A 429 -8.98 8.59 23.91
N ILE A 430 -8.01 9.41 24.31
CA ILE A 430 -7.41 10.45 23.48
C ILE A 430 -5.89 10.26 23.50
N SER A 431 -5.25 10.33 22.34
CA SER A 431 -3.81 10.54 22.24
C SER A 431 -3.52 12.04 22.20
N SER A 432 -2.62 12.52 23.05
CA SER A 432 -2.35 13.96 23.17
C SER A 432 -1.67 14.58 21.94
N GLY A 433 -1.16 13.77 21.02
CA GLY A 433 -0.65 14.23 19.73
C GLY A 433 0.52 15.23 19.78
N ILE A 434 1.21 15.31 20.92
CA ILE A 434 2.27 16.30 21.19
C ILE A 434 3.37 16.33 20.12
N TYR A 435 3.60 15.22 19.41
CA TYR A 435 4.62 15.11 18.37
C TYR A 435 4.38 16.00 17.14
N TRP A 436 3.12 16.34 16.83
CA TRP A 436 2.82 17.18 15.68
C TRP A 436 3.15 18.65 15.88
N ASN A 437 3.02 19.12 17.11
CA ASN A 437 3.25 20.52 17.43
C ASN A 437 4.71 20.88 17.18
N THR A 438 5.64 20.07 17.66
CA THR A 438 7.08 20.26 17.45
C THR A 438 7.45 20.27 15.96
N TYR A 439 6.91 19.35 15.18
CA TYR A 439 7.24 19.24 13.75
C TYR A 439 6.69 20.39 12.90
N LEU A 440 5.52 20.93 13.24
CA LEU A 440 4.91 22.06 12.54
C LEU A 440 5.43 23.41 13.07
N GLU A 441 5.73 23.53 14.35
CA GLU A 441 6.37 24.70 14.95
C GLU A 441 7.79 24.91 14.43
N GLU A 442 8.60 23.84 14.34
CA GLU A 442 9.94 23.88 13.74
C GLU A 442 9.92 24.35 12.28
N ARG A 443 8.79 24.19 11.57
CA ARG A 443 8.58 24.67 10.21
C ARG A 443 7.88 26.01 10.10
N GLY A 444 7.72 26.74 11.23
CA GLY A 444 7.16 28.11 11.27
C GLY A 444 5.66 28.21 10.96
N ARG A 445 4.89 27.13 11.15
CA ARG A 445 3.45 27.12 10.93
C ARG A 445 2.70 27.26 12.25
N LYS A 446 2.24 28.47 12.55
CA LYS A 446 1.61 28.85 13.83
C LYS A 446 0.10 28.56 13.96
N ASN A 447 -0.59 28.17 12.90
CA ASN A 447 -2.05 27.97 12.92
C ASN A 447 -2.36 26.47 13.06
N ILE A 448 -2.39 25.96 14.26
CA ILE A 448 -2.75 24.56 14.54
C ILE A 448 -4.14 24.56 15.17
N VAL A 449 -5.13 24.19 14.41
CA VAL A 449 -6.54 24.09 14.84
C VAL A 449 -6.77 22.89 15.77
N HIS A 450 -5.77 22.04 15.96
CA HIS A 450 -5.90 20.73 16.64
C HIS A 450 -5.16 20.64 17.99
N TRP A 451 -5.01 21.76 18.68
CA TRP A 451 -4.58 21.71 20.08
C TRP A 451 -5.72 21.25 20.97
N ILE A 452 -5.45 20.23 21.76
CA ILE A 452 -6.34 19.90 22.86
C ILE A 452 -6.08 20.92 23.97
N ASP A 453 -7.14 21.65 24.34
CA ASP A 453 -7.11 22.58 25.43
C ASP A 453 -6.79 21.82 26.74
N ARG A 454 -5.77 22.28 27.48
CA ARG A 454 -5.36 21.65 28.75
C ARG A 454 -6.46 21.65 29.80
N ASP A 455 -7.30 22.66 29.80
CA ASP A 455 -8.40 22.75 30.77
C ASP A 455 -9.47 21.73 30.44
N ILE A 456 -9.77 21.53 29.15
CA ILE A 456 -10.66 20.45 28.66
C ILE A 456 -10.06 19.09 28.99
N LEU A 457 -8.79 18.88 28.70
CA LEU A 457 -8.10 17.61 28.98
C LEU A 457 -8.12 17.32 30.49
N ASN A 458 -7.71 18.26 31.31
CA ASN A 458 -7.68 18.13 32.80
C ASN A 458 -9.08 17.94 33.39
N LYS A 459 -10.09 18.59 32.81
CA LYS A 459 -11.48 18.45 33.26
C LYS A 459 -12.02 17.04 33.04
N TYR A 460 -11.82 16.48 31.87
CA TYR A 460 -12.48 15.24 31.47
C TYR A 460 -11.61 13.99 31.55
N TYR A 461 -10.27 14.11 31.57
CA TYR A 461 -9.37 12.98 31.37
C TYR A 461 -8.34 12.84 32.48
N ASN A 462 -7.87 11.61 32.64
CA ASN A 462 -6.68 11.28 33.44
C ASN A 462 -5.58 10.72 32.51
N PRO A 463 -4.30 11.01 32.77
CA PRO A 463 -3.21 10.33 32.06
C PRO A 463 -3.25 8.84 32.33
N THR A 464 -2.88 8.04 31.34
CA THR A 464 -2.76 6.59 31.49
C THR A 464 -1.31 6.18 31.79
N PRO A 465 -1.06 4.96 32.25
CA PRO A 465 0.29 4.46 32.42
C PRO A 465 1.02 4.20 31.08
N VAL A 466 0.35 4.41 29.95
CA VAL A 466 0.84 4.06 28.63
C VAL A 466 0.99 5.32 27.77
N GLY A 467 2.25 5.75 27.60
CA GLY A 467 2.63 6.82 26.68
C GLY A 467 1.88 8.14 26.86
N ASP A 468 1.44 8.70 25.76
CA ASP A 468 0.71 9.97 25.65
C ASP A 468 -0.82 9.78 25.59
N LEU A 469 -1.32 8.66 26.08
CA LEU A 469 -2.74 8.36 26.10
C LEU A 469 -3.41 8.90 27.37
N TYR A 470 -4.63 9.39 27.19
CA TYR A 470 -5.50 9.90 28.26
C TYR A 470 -6.82 9.14 28.24
N MET A 471 -7.27 8.69 29.40
CA MET A 471 -8.51 7.98 29.61
C MET A 471 -9.58 8.92 30.15
N LEU A 472 -10.78 8.85 29.60
CA LEU A 472 -11.95 9.56 30.11
C LEU A 472 -12.21 9.18 31.57
N LYS A 473 -12.44 10.17 32.45
CA LYS A 473 -12.73 9.95 33.87
C LYS A 473 -14.01 9.12 34.03
N LYS A 474 -14.04 8.27 35.05
CA LYS A 474 -15.15 7.29 35.26
C LYS A 474 -16.52 7.95 35.32
N GLU A 475 -16.64 9.13 35.89
CA GLU A 475 -17.89 9.90 36.00
C GLU A 475 -18.49 10.32 34.64
N TYR A 476 -17.70 10.31 33.57
CA TYR A 476 -18.15 10.64 32.22
C TYR A 476 -18.26 9.40 31.31
N GLN A 477 -17.82 8.23 31.76
CA GLN A 477 -17.89 7.01 30.98
C GLN A 477 -19.32 6.49 30.97
N LYS A 478 -19.76 6.11 29.76
CA LYS A 478 -21.04 5.41 29.56
C LYS A 478 -20.83 3.90 29.68
N ASN A 479 -21.82 3.22 30.21
CA ASN A 479 -21.87 1.76 30.35
C ASN A 479 -23.00 1.23 29.45
N ASN A 480 -23.12 -0.09 29.34
CA ASN A 480 -24.18 -0.77 28.59
C ASN A 480 -24.18 -0.50 27.08
N CYS A 481 -23.04 -0.82 26.43
CA CYS A 481 -22.93 -0.80 24.97
C CYS A 481 -23.73 -1.98 24.39
N VAL A 482 -24.76 -1.68 23.64
CA VAL A 482 -25.66 -2.67 23.02
C VAL A 482 -25.70 -2.53 21.50
N PHE A 483 -26.03 -3.63 20.83
CA PHE A 483 -26.29 -3.64 19.40
C PHE A 483 -27.81 -3.63 19.17
N ASP A 484 -28.34 -2.61 18.52
CA ASP A 484 -29.78 -2.44 18.27
C ASP A 484 -30.28 -3.12 16.99
N GLY A 485 -29.45 -3.96 16.37
CA GLY A 485 -29.74 -4.60 15.09
C GLY A 485 -29.13 -3.84 13.89
N ASN A 486 -28.86 -2.56 14.04
CA ASN A 486 -28.25 -1.72 12.99
C ASN A 486 -26.92 -1.11 13.42
N THR A 487 -26.86 -0.58 14.65
CA THR A 487 -25.68 0.12 15.16
C THR A 487 -25.37 -0.27 16.60
N TRP A 488 -24.11 -0.10 16.99
CA TRP A 488 -23.70 -0.17 18.38
C TRP A 488 -23.88 1.21 19.03
N ARG A 489 -24.63 1.27 20.14
CA ARG A 489 -24.85 2.49 20.90
C ARG A 489 -24.89 2.22 22.40
N TYR A 490 -24.64 3.26 23.20
CA TYR A 490 -24.93 3.19 24.63
C TYR A 490 -26.43 3.29 24.86
N GLU A 491 -26.94 2.48 25.76
CA GLU A 491 -28.29 2.70 26.32
C GLU A 491 -28.19 3.95 27.20
N ASP A 492 -29.17 4.85 27.06
CA ASP A 492 -29.27 6.08 27.85
C ASP A 492 -29.68 5.78 29.31
#